data_eb7e03cdd1fc6f45dd8afa831bff75b7
#
_entry.id   eb7e03cdd1fc6f45dd8afa831bff75b7
#
_cell.length_a   1.000
_cell.length_b   1.000
_cell.length_c   1.000
_cell.angle_alpha   90.00
_cell.angle_beta   90.00
_cell.angle_gamma   90.00
#
_symmetry.space_group_name_H-M   'P 1'
#
loop_
_entity.id
_entity.type
_entity.pdbx_description
1 polymer ?
#
loop_
_entity_poly.entity_id
_entity_poly.type
_entity_poly.pdbx_seq_one_letter_code
_entity_poly.pdbx_strand_id
1 'polypeptide(L)'
;TRIGCRFLRPGKEFEVVPVLECLTAFYTSEAHTASMRHRGVCLEGASSIENIVEFLDWSPKVGFNSFFFQFKYPHTFLERWYHHIYNPLLPSVHWTMEDSQRVMPYLTEAAAQRGLLQHRVGHGWTSEVLGCEATGWDTEAASVAPENRAMIAEVNGKREIFGGVPTNTNLCLSNPQAVEKFADLVVAYAKDNPDADYLHIWLADASNNSCSCEHCRDLRPSDHYVALLNYLDQKLTQAGSPMRLVLLLYVDLL
;
A
#
# COMPACT_ATOMS: atom_id res chain seq x y z
N THR A 1 0.12 -24.85 -18.55
CA THR A 1 -0.87 -25.88 -18.17
C THR A 1 -0.66 -27.16 -18.96
N ARG A 2 -1.19 -28.31 -18.50
CA ARG A 2 -1.08 -29.62 -19.20
C ARG A 2 -1.76 -29.63 -20.56
N ILE A 3 -2.83 -28.86 -20.73
CA ILE A 3 -3.55 -28.73 -22.02
C ILE A 3 -2.93 -27.66 -22.93
N GLY A 4 -1.74 -27.14 -22.63
CA GLY A 4 -1.01 -26.23 -23.51
C GLY A 4 -1.32 -24.74 -23.32
N CYS A 5 -2.24 -24.34 -22.43
CA CYS A 5 -2.47 -22.92 -22.15
C CYS A 5 -1.19 -22.26 -21.61
N ARG A 6 -0.94 -21.03 -22.05
CA ARG A 6 0.16 -20.19 -21.58
C ARG A 6 -0.38 -18.80 -21.25
N PHE A 7 0.09 -18.21 -20.15
CA PHE A 7 -0.25 -16.87 -19.67
C PHE A 7 1.06 -16.10 -19.52
N LEU A 8 1.54 -15.53 -20.62
CA LEU A 8 2.91 -15.03 -20.72
C LEU A 8 3.15 -13.77 -19.90
N ARG A 9 2.17 -12.87 -19.90
CA ARG A 9 2.15 -11.60 -19.13
C ARG A 9 0.72 -11.08 -19.05
N PRO A 10 0.45 -10.02 -18.29
CA PRO A 10 -0.86 -9.35 -18.28
C PRO A 10 -1.30 -8.95 -19.69
N GLY A 11 -2.61 -8.99 -19.93
CA GLY A 11 -3.25 -8.71 -21.22
C GLY A 11 -3.74 -9.97 -21.94
N LYS A 12 -4.96 -9.89 -22.47
CA LYS A 12 -5.62 -11.03 -23.16
C LYS A 12 -4.87 -11.47 -24.41
N GLU A 13 -4.22 -10.55 -25.08
CA GLU A 13 -3.41 -10.81 -26.28
C GLU A 13 -2.16 -11.66 -26.01
N PHE A 14 -1.78 -11.83 -24.73
CA PHE A 14 -0.65 -12.65 -24.30
C PHE A 14 -1.09 -14.02 -23.74
N GLU A 15 -2.37 -14.34 -23.86
CA GLU A 15 -2.91 -15.64 -23.51
C GLU A 15 -2.91 -16.57 -24.72
N VAL A 16 -2.25 -17.70 -24.56
CA VAL A 16 -2.29 -18.78 -25.56
C VAL A 16 -3.25 -19.84 -25.04
N VAL A 17 -4.39 -19.97 -25.70
CA VAL A 17 -5.36 -21.04 -25.43
C VAL A 17 -5.43 -21.90 -26.67
N PRO A 18 -4.97 -23.18 -26.59
CA PRO A 18 -4.99 -24.06 -27.77
C PRO A 18 -6.41 -24.43 -28.16
N VAL A 19 -6.66 -24.49 -29.45
CA VAL A 19 -7.88 -25.09 -30.00
C VAL A 19 -7.75 -26.61 -29.90
N LEU A 20 -8.64 -27.22 -29.14
CA LEU A 20 -8.68 -28.68 -28.97
C LEU A 20 -9.86 -29.25 -29.77
N GLU A 21 -9.62 -30.24 -30.60
CA GLU A 21 -10.70 -30.96 -31.33
C GLU A 21 -11.58 -31.77 -30.39
N CYS A 22 -11.00 -32.25 -29.28
CA CYS A 22 -11.71 -32.98 -28.24
C CYS A 22 -11.11 -32.72 -26.88
N LEU A 23 -11.94 -32.49 -25.87
CA LEU A 23 -11.54 -32.39 -24.49
C LEU A 23 -11.60 -33.77 -23.86
N THR A 24 -10.52 -34.54 -23.97
CA THR A 24 -10.39 -35.80 -23.23
C THR A 24 -10.22 -35.50 -21.73
N ALA A 25 -11.00 -36.19 -20.90
CA ALA A 25 -10.84 -36.07 -19.47
C ALA A 25 -9.46 -36.57 -19.02
N PHE A 26 -8.64 -35.66 -18.50
CA PHE A 26 -7.34 -36.03 -17.93
C PHE A 26 -7.58 -36.49 -16.48
N TYR A 27 -7.58 -37.80 -16.26
CA TYR A 27 -7.69 -38.39 -14.93
C TYR A 27 -6.35 -38.31 -14.17
N THR A 28 -5.93 -37.12 -13.85
CA THR A 28 -4.79 -36.92 -12.97
C THR A 28 -5.17 -35.98 -11.84
N SER A 29 -5.05 -36.46 -10.60
CA SER A 29 -5.18 -35.65 -9.41
C SER A 29 -3.79 -35.40 -8.85
N GLU A 30 -3.35 -34.15 -8.86
CA GLU A 30 -2.12 -33.73 -8.20
C GLU A 30 -2.43 -32.59 -7.25
N ALA A 31 -1.99 -32.73 -6.00
CA ALA A 31 -2.07 -31.69 -5.01
C ALA A 31 -0.68 -31.03 -4.88
N HIS A 32 -0.63 -29.72 -5.09
CA HIS A 32 0.57 -28.94 -4.86
C HIS A 32 0.29 -27.87 -3.82
N THR A 33 1.12 -27.85 -2.78
CA THR A 33 1.08 -26.78 -1.78
C THR A 33 2.20 -25.79 -2.07
N ALA A 34 1.84 -24.51 -2.24
CA ALA A 34 2.83 -23.48 -2.46
C ALA A 34 3.69 -23.28 -1.20
N SER A 35 5.01 -23.16 -1.38
CA SER A 35 5.96 -22.92 -0.30
C SER A 35 5.80 -21.53 0.34
N MET A 36 5.34 -20.55 -0.46
CA MET A 36 5.05 -19.20 0.00
C MET A 36 3.55 -19.03 0.21
N ARG A 37 3.15 -18.58 1.42
CA ARG A 37 1.75 -18.33 1.76
C ARG A 37 1.16 -17.18 0.95
N HIS A 38 1.89 -16.08 0.80
CA HIS A 38 1.53 -14.92 0.03
C HIS A 38 2.40 -14.82 -1.22
N ARG A 39 1.76 -14.67 -2.35
CA ARG A 39 2.38 -14.49 -3.66
C ARG A 39 1.57 -13.42 -4.37
N GLY A 40 2.11 -12.22 -4.46
CA GLY A 40 1.35 -11.07 -4.93
C GLY A 40 2.16 -10.10 -5.76
N VAL A 41 1.42 -9.19 -6.35
CA VAL A 41 1.93 -8.02 -7.07
C VAL A 41 1.65 -6.80 -6.22
N CYS A 42 2.63 -5.90 -6.10
CA CYS A 42 2.47 -4.58 -5.54
C CYS A 42 2.29 -3.57 -6.68
N LEU A 43 1.31 -2.69 -6.54
CA LEU A 43 1.14 -1.58 -7.45
C LEU A 43 2.22 -0.53 -7.17
N GLU A 44 3.04 -0.25 -8.18
CA GLU A 44 4.18 0.67 -8.14
C GLU A 44 4.36 1.44 -9.45
N GLY A 45 5.20 2.48 -9.43
CA GLY A 45 5.65 3.21 -10.61
C GLY A 45 4.59 4.09 -11.24
N ALA A 46 4.18 3.76 -12.46
CA ALA A 46 3.11 4.43 -13.20
C ALA A 46 2.24 3.36 -13.85
N SER A 47 0.94 3.36 -13.54
CA SER A 47 0.02 2.33 -14.00
C SER A 47 -1.31 2.93 -14.45
N SER A 48 -1.85 2.43 -15.56
CA SER A 48 -3.24 2.72 -15.94
C SER A 48 -4.22 1.80 -15.22
N ILE A 49 -5.50 2.17 -15.24
CA ILE A 49 -6.57 1.32 -14.72
C ILE A 49 -6.59 -0.02 -15.46
N GLU A 50 -6.47 0.03 -16.79
CA GLU A 50 -6.47 -1.15 -17.65
C GLU A 50 -5.33 -2.08 -17.28
N ASN A 51 -4.12 -1.55 -17.09
CA ASN A 51 -2.96 -2.33 -16.69
C ASN A 51 -3.17 -2.99 -15.32
N ILE A 52 -3.73 -2.28 -14.34
CA ILE A 52 -4.05 -2.85 -13.02
C ILE A 52 -5.04 -4.01 -13.18
N VAL A 53 -6.12 -3.81 -13.95
CA VAL A 53 -7.15 -4.85 -14.17
C VAL A 53 -6.57 -6.07 -14.90
N GLU A 54 -5.69 -5.86 -15.86
CA GLU A 54 -4.98 -6.95 -16.55
C GLU A 54 -4.07 -7.74 -15.60
N PHE A 55 -3.36 -7.06 -14.69
CA PHE A 55 -2.59 -7.72 -13.64
C PHE A 55 -3.48 -8.52 -12.69
N LEU A 56 -4.61 -7.97 -12.27
CA LEU A 56 -5.58 -8.68 -11.43
C LEU A 56 -6.11 -9.95 -12.12
N ASP A 57 -6.38 -9.87 -13.43
CA ASP A 57 -6.87 -11.01 -14.21
C ASP A 57 -5.80 -12.07 -14.45
N TRP A 58 -4.57 -11.66 -14.72
CA TRP A 58 -3.44 -12.53 -14.99
C TRP A 58 -2.90 -13.24 -13.74
N SER A 59 -2.86 -12.55 -12.62
CA SER A 59 -2.21 -13.00 -11.38
C SER A 59 -2.65 -14.40 -10.91
N PRO A 60 -3.93 -14.73 -10.77
CA PRO A 60 -4.34 -16.08 -10.35
C PRO A 60 -4.01 -17.17 -11.39
N LYS A 61 -3.95 -16.83 -12.69
CA LYS A 61 -3.63 -17.77 -13.76
C LYS A 61 -2.20 -18.30 -13.67
N VAL A 62 -1.30 -17.53 -13.04
CA VAL A 62 0.10 -17.90 -12.82
C VAL A 62 0.42 -18.26 -11.36
N GLY A 63 -0.61 -18.37 -10.51
CA GLY A 63 -0.50 -18.85 -9.14
C GLY A 63 -0.29 -17.78 -8.08
N PHE A 64 -0.44 -16.48 -8.41
CA PHE A 64 -0.53 -15.45 -7.40
C PHE A 64 -1.88 -15.51 -6.69
N ASN A 65 -1.89 -15.10 -5.42
CA ASN A 65 -3.08 -15.13 -4.57
C ASN A 65 -3.32 -13.84 -3.80
N SER A 66 -2.57 -12.79 -4.11
CA SER A 66 -2.72 -11.49 -3.45
C SER A 66 -2.36 -10.34 -4.37
N PHE A 67 -2.92 -9.16 -4.08
CA PHE A 67 -2.59 -7.92 -4.75
C PHE A 67 -2.49 -6.80 -3.71
N PHE A 68 -1.50 -5.94 -3.85
CA PHE A 68 -1.26 -4.85 -2.93
C PHE A 68 -1.51 -3.50 -3.60
N PHE A 69 -2.58 -2.83 -3.14
CA PHE A 69 -2.90 -1.45 -3.48
C PHE A 69 -2.19 -0.51 -2.50
N GLN A 70 -1.12 0.11 -2.96
CA GLN A 70 -0.33 1.03 -2.16
C GLN A 70 -1.00 2.40 -2.06
N PHE A 71 -0.87 3.07 -0.91
CA PHE A 71 -1.66 4.21 -0.44
C PHE A 71 -3.15 3.85 -0.23
N LYS A 72 -3.90 4.71 0.45
CA LYS A 72 -5.36 4.54 0.57
C LYS A 72 -6.04 4.56 -0.80
N TYR A 73 -5.52 5.43 -1.67
CA TYR A 73 -5.88 5.52 -3.07
C TYR A 73 -4.60 5.57 -3.91
N PRO A 74 -4.49 4.82 -5.00
CA PRO A 74 -3.26 4.72 -5.80
C PRO A 74 -3.05 5.96 -6.70
N HIS A 75 -3.32 7.15 -6.17
CA HIS A 75 -3.35 8.39 -6.91
C HIS A 75 -2.03 8.68 -7.63
N THR A 76 -0.92 8.65 -6.92
CA THR A 76 0.40 8.97 -7.48
C THR A 76 0.78 8.07 -8.68
N PHE A 77 0.37 6.80 -8.67
CA PHE A 77 0.69 5.85 -9.76
C PHE A 77 -0.21 6.06 -10.98
N LEU A 78 -1.49 6.38 -10.76
CA LEU A 78 -2.44 6.69 -11.82
C LEU A 78 -2.14 8.05 -12.44
N GLU A 79 -1.90 9.07 -11.64
CA GLU A 79 -1.54 10.41 -12.11
C GLU A 79 -0.29 10.37 -12.98
N ARG A 80 0.79 9.72 -12.53
CA ARG A 80 2.02 9.59 -13.31
C ARG A 80 1.79 8.96 -14.68
N TRP A 81 0.88 8.01 -14.77
CA TRP A 81 0.52 7.41 -16.05
C TRP A 81 -0.27 8.38 -16.92
N TYR A 82 -1.39 8.91 -16.45
CA TYR A 82 -2.30 9.71 -17.26
C TYR A 82 -1.78 11.11 -17.56
N HIS A 83 -0.88 11.63 -16.73
CA HIS A 83 -0.28 12.94 -16.96
C HIS A 83 0.70 12.96 -18.14
N HIS A 84 1.27 11.83 -18.51
CA HIS A 84 2.19 11.65 -19.64
C HIS A 84 3.35 12.64 -19.68
N ILE A 85 3.85 13.14 -18.52
CA ILE A 85 4.82 14.23 -18.43
C ILE A 85 6.13 13.98 -19.19
N TYR A 86 6.47 12.71 -19.42
CA TYR A 86 7.66 12.31 -20.19
C TYR A 86 7.35 11.87 -21.62
N ASN A 87 6.10 12.01 -22.07
CA ASN A 87 5.69 11.65 -23.42
C ASN A 87 4.97 12.81 -24.12
N PRO A 88 5.74 13.69 -24.85
CA PRO A 88 5.17 14.85 -25.51
C PRO A 88 4.25 14.53 -26.69
N LEU A 89 4.19 13.24 -27.10
CA LEU A 89 3.30 12.80 -28.18
C LEU A 89 1.88 12.49 -27.73
N LEU A 90 1.66 12.40 -26.44
CA LEU A 90 0.35 12.16 -25.85
C LEU A 90 -0.14 13.40 -25.10
N PRO A 91 -1.43 13.75 -25.23
CA PRO A 91 -2.00 14.83 -24.42
C PRO A 91 -2.01 14.40 -22.94
N SER A 92 -1.62 15.33 -22.07
CA SER A 92 -1.75 15.13 -20.63
C SER A 92 -3.23 15.05 -20.25
N VAL A 93 -3.59 14.04 -19.47
CA VAL A 93 -4.91 13.93 -18.85
C VAL A 93 -4.77 14.32 -17.39
N HIS A 94 -5.53 15.32 -16.97
CA HIS A 94 -5.57 15.71 -15.56
C HIS A 94 -6.30 14.63 -14.77
N TRP A 95 -5.55 13.97 -13.88
CA TRP A 95 -6.05 12.91 -12.99
C TRP A 95 -6.11 13.43 -11.56
N THR A 96 -7.29 13.46 -10.98
CA THR A 96 -7.51 14.01 -9.63
C THR A 96 -7.52 12.92 -8.54
N MET A 97 -7.39 13.35 -7.28
CA MET A 97 -7.62 12.46 -6.14
C MET A 97 -9.05 11.90 -6.14
N GLU A 98 -10.04 12.70 -6.53
CA GLU A 98 -11.44 12.26 -6.65
C GLU A 98 -11.60 11.16 -7.70
N ASP A 99 -10.87 11.24 -8.83
CA ASP A 99 -10.86 10.17 -9.83
C ASP A 99 -10.30 8.86 -9.24
N SER A 100 -9.24 8.95 -8.44
CA SER A 100 -8.65 7.80 -7.76
C SER A 100 -9.58 7.20 -6.69
N GLN A 101 -10.30 8.05 -5.96
CA GLN A 101 -11.32 7.62 -5.00
C GLN A 101 -12.48 6.90 -5.71
N ARG A 102 -12.92 7.43 -6.84
CA ARG A 102 -14.03 6.86 -7.62
C ARG A 102 -13.69 5.51 -8.24
N VAL A 103 -12.45 5.30 -8.66
CA VAL A 103 -12.03 4.04 -9.31
C VAL A 103 -11.69 2.94 -8.29
N MET A 104 -11.32 3.28 -7.06
CA MET A 104 -10.86 2.30 -6.08
C MET A 104 -11.87 1.17 -5.81
N PRO A 105 -13.18 1.42 -5.61
CA PRO A 105 -14.15 0.34 -5.43
C PRO A 105 -14.20 -0.64 -6.60
N TYR A 106 -14.06 -0.16 -7.83
CA TYR A 106 -14.01 -1.03 -9.01
C TYR A 106 -12.77 -1.94 -9.00
N LEU A 107 -11.60 -1.41 -8.63
CA LEU A 107 -10.36 -2.18 -8.57
C LEU A 107 -10.40 -3.25 -7.46
N THR A 108 -10.96 -2.89 -6.30
CA THR A 108 -11.07 -3.82 -5.16
C THR A 108 -12.08 -4.91 -5.41
N GLU A 109 -13.21 -4.60 -6.03
CA GLU A 109 -14.18 -5.58 -6.48
C GLU A 109 -13.58 -6.52 -7.53
N ALA A 110 -12.82 -5.99 -8.50
CA ALA A 110 -12.13 -6.80 -9.50
C ALA A 110 -11.12 -7.78 -8.87
N ALA A 111 -10.43 -7.38 -7.81
CA ALA A 111 -9.55 -8.27 -7.04
C ALA A 111 -10.34 -9.34 -6.27
N ALA A 112 -11.43 -8.96 -5.61
CA ALA A 112 -12.29 -9.86 -4.85
C ALA A 112 -12.93 -10.95 -5.74
N GLN A 113 -13.44 -10.57 -6.92
CA GLN A 113 -14.02 -11.51 -7.89
C GLN A 113 -13.03 -12.57 -8.37
N ARG A 114 -11.74 -12.32 -8.26
CA ARG A 114 -10.65 -13.24 -8.63
C ARG A 114 -10.07 -13.99 -7.45
N GLY A 115 -10.65 -13.84 -6.25
CA GLY A 115 -10.21 -14.49 -5.02
C GLY A 115 -8.82 -14.06 -4.56
N LEU A 116 -8.39 -12.87 -4.93
CA LEU A 116 -7.11 -12.30 -4.49
C LEU A 116 -7.25 -11.69 -3.09
N LEU A 117 -6.35 -12.08 -2.20
CA LEU A 117 -6.18 -11.40 -0.91
C LEU A 117 -5.75 -9.95 -1.15
N GLN A 118 -6.41 -9.03 -0.48
CA GLN A 118 -6.17 -7.62 -0.68
C GLN A 118 -5.29 -7.05 0.42
N HIS A 119 -4.09 -6.64 0.03
CA HIS A 119 -3.17 -5.86 0.83
C HIS A 119 -3.38 -4.38 0.55
N ARG A 120 -3.41 -3.54 1.58
CA ARG A 120 -3.78 -2.13 1.46
C ARG A 120 -2.81 -1.19 2.17
N VAL A 121 -2.76 0.01 1.66
CA VAL A 121 -2.14 1.23 2.17
C VAL A 121 -0.61 1.22 2.08
N GLY A 122 0.14 0.77 3.08
CA GLY A 122 1.59 0.95 3.14
C GLY A 122 1.96 2.38 3.56
N HIS A 123 2.32 3.22 2.61
CA HIS A 123 2.65 4.63 2.84
C HIS A 123 1.44 5.52 3.13
N GLY A 124 1.70 6.68 3.72
CA GLY A 124 0.72 7.75 3.90
C GLY A 124 0.23 7.92 5.33
N TRP A 125 0.36 6.92 6.21
CA TRP A 125 -0.11 7.00 7.58
C TRP A 125 0.50 8.15 8.37
N THR A 126 1.81 8.33 8.28
CA THR A 126 2.52 9.39 9.00
C THR A 126 2.10 10.78 8.54
N SER A 127 1.91 10.95 7.22
CA SER A 127 1.41 12.19 6.64
C SER A 127 0.03 12.57 7.17
N GLU A 128 -0.88 11.60 7.19
CA GLU A 128 -2.26 11.84 7.65
C GLU A 128 -2.34 12.15 9.15
N VAL A 129 -1.50 11.53 9.98
CA VAL A 129 -1.39 11.90 11.40
C VAL A 129 -1.01 13.37 11.55
N LEU A 130 -0.13 13.86 10.67
CA LEU A 130 0.28 15.28 10.66
C LEU A 130 -0.77 16.20 10.03
N GLY A 131 -1.84 15.66 9.43
CA GLY A 131 -2.88 16.42 8.75
C GLY A 131 -2.49 16.82 7.34
N CYS A 132 -1.51 16.14 6.73
CA CYS A 132 -1.11 16.30 5.35
C CYS A 132 -1.78 15.24 4.47
N GLU A 133 -2.10 15.59 3.23
CA GLU A 133 -2.57 14.59 2.26
C GLU A 133 -1.45 13.62 1.90
N ALA A 134 -1.80 12.34 1.82
CA ALA A 134 -0.87 11.28 1.45
C ALA A 134 -1.02 10.97 -0.06
N THR A 135 -0.56 11.87 -0.91
CA THR A 135 -0.73 11.80 -2.37
C THR A 135 0.43 11.12 -3.09
N GLY A 136 1.62 11.11 -2.49
CA GLY A 136 2.85 10.57 -3.09
C GLY A 136 4.10 11.16 -2.45
N TRP A 137 5.13 11.41 -3.26
CA TRP A 137 6.43 11.92 -2.79
C TRP A 137 6.74 13.34 -3.27
N ASP A 138 5.73 14.08 -3.68
CA ASP A 138 5.95 15.44 -4.18
C ASP A 138 6.22 16.41 -3.03
N THR A 139 7.07 17.39 -3.31
CA THR A 139 7.31 18.51 -2.41
C THR A 139 6.18 19.50 -2.56
N GLU A 140 5.13 19.31 -1.80
CA GLU A 140 4.10 20.33 -1.65
C GLU A 140 4.48 21.28 -0.52
N ALA A 141 3.95 22.50 -0.57
CA ALA A 141 4.03 23.45 0.53
C ALA A 141 3.10 22.99 1.68
N ALA A 142 3.32 21.77 2.16
CA ALA A 142 2.53 21.18 3.23
C ALA A 142 2.79 21.96 4.53
N SER A 143 1.79 22.66 4.99
CA SER A 143 1.83 23.31 6.30
C SER A 143 1.21 22.39 7.34
N VAL A 144 2.03 21.92 8.27
CA VAL A 144 1.54 21.20 9.44
C VAL A 144 0.94 22.21 10.41
N ALA A 145 -0.30 21.97 10.84
CA ALA A 145 -0.97 22.80 11.82
C ALA A 145 -0.14 22.89 13.13
N PRO A 146 -0.10 24.04 13.80
CA PRO A 146 0.73 24.25 14.99
C PRO A 146 0.57 23.17 16.07
N GLU A 147 -0.64 22.68 16.28
CA GLU A 147 -0.98 21.62 17.23
C GLU A 147 -0.40 20.26 16.88
N ASN A 148 -0.14 20.00 15.60
CA ASN A 148 0.43 18.74 15.11
C ASN A 148 1.97 18.75 15.10
N ARG A 149 2.63 19.90 15.26
CA ARG A 149 4.09 20.01 15.17
C ARG A 149 4.83 19.15 16.18
N ALA A 150 4.28 19.03 17.41
CA ALA A 150 4.87 18.18 18.45
C ALA A 150 4.87 16.69 18.10
N MET A 151 4.05 16.27 17.15
CA MET A 151 3.96 14.90 16.66
C MET A 151 5.03 14.56 15.61
N ILE A 152 5.66 15.58 14.99
CA ILE A 152 6.73 15.36 14.01
C ILE A 152 7.97 14.80 14.71
N ALA A 153 8.65 13.84 14.06
CA ALA A 153 9.96 13.38 14.48
C ALA A 153 10.94 14.54 14.62
N GLU A 154 11.70 14.55 15.70
CA GLU A 154 12.80 15.49 15.86
C GLU A 154 14.04 14.94 15.15
N VAL A 155 14.46 15.60 14.09
CA VAL A 155 15.65 15.23 13.31
C VAL A 155 16.62 16.41 13.33
N ASN A 156 17.86 16.19 13.77
CA ASN A 156 18.87 17.23 13.93
C ASN A 156 18.38 18.42 14.79
N GLY A 157 17.63 18.14 15.85
CA GLY A 157 17.09 19.14 16.78
C GLY A 157 15.91 19.96 16.23
N LYS A 158 15.30 19.56 15.12
CA LYS A 158 14.17 20.25 14.50
C LYS A 158 12.99 19.34 14.29
N ARG A 159 11.77 19.90 14.39
CA ARG A 159 10.50 19.25 14.06
C ARG A 159 9.89 19.96 12.85
N GLU A 160 10.19 19.45 11.68
CA GLU A 160 9.76 20.02 10.40
C GLU A 160 9.47 18.91 9.39
N ILE A 161 8.79 19.23 8.30
CA ILE A 161 8.58 18.28 7.19
C ILE A 161 9.94 17.90 6.61
N PHE A 162 10.26 16.61 6.68
CA PHE A 162 11.56 16.08 6.28
C PHE A 162 11.75 16.22 4.76
N GLY A 163 12.75 17.00 4.38
CA GLY A 163 13.05 17.30 2.96
C GLY A 163 11.89 17.98 2.19
N GLY A 164 10.91 18.57 2.90
CA GLY A 164 9.73 19.17 2.28
C GLY A 164 8.68 18.13 1.80
N VAL A 165 8.87 16.83 2.10
CA VAL A 165 8.01 15.74 1.63
C VAL A 165 7.25 15.13 2.80
N PRO A 166 5.92 15.26 2.89
CA PRO A 166 5.14 14.66 3.98
C PRO A 166 5.31 13.16 4.11
N THR A 167 5.33 12.41 2.99
CA THR A 167 5.50 10.95 2.98
C THR A 167 6.85 10.50 3.54
N ASN A 168 7.87 11.37 3.50
CA ASN A 168 9.18 11.12 4.08
C ASN A 168 9.29 11.55 5.55
N THR A 169 8.21 12.08 6.13
CA THR A 169 8.22 12.67 7.48
C THR A 169 7.72 11.69 8.51
N ASN A 170 8.60 11.24 9.40
CA ASN A 170 8.27 10.36 10.50
C ASN A 170 7.61 11.10 11.67
N LEU A 171 7.03 10.31 12.56
CA LEU A 171 6.41 10.77 13.80
C LEU A 171 7.34 10.58 15.00
N CYS A 172 7.11 11.37 16.03
CA CYS A 172 7.63 11.12 17.36
C CYS A 172 6.78 10.02 18.03
N LEU A 173 7.23 8.75 17.94
CA LEU A 173 6.48 7.62 18.49
C LEU A 173 6.49 7.54 20.02
N SER A 174 7.25 8.39 20.72
CA SER A 174 7.11 8.62 22.15
C SER A 174 6.04 9.66 22.51
N ASN A 175 5.47 10.33 21.50
CA ASN A 175 4.35 11.26 21.71
C ASN A 175 3.02 10.49 21.70
N PRO A 176 2.30 10.42 22.85
CA PRO A 176 1.07 9.62 22.94
C PRO A 176 -0.04 10.14 22.06
N GLN A 177 -0.09 11.45 21.75
CA GLN A 177 -1.09 12.00 20.83
C GLN A 177 -0.85 11.53 19.39
N ALA A 178 0.41 11.42 18.97
CA ALA A 178 0.75 10.88 17.64
C ALA A 178 0.32 9.42 17.52
N VAL A 179 0.61 8.62 18.54
CA VAL A 179 0.27 7.18 18.55
C VAL A 179 -1.24 6.97 18.58
N GLU A 180 -1.97 7.73 19.41
CA GLU A 180 -3.45 7.61 19.48
C GLU A 180 -4.10 8.04 18.17
N LYS A 181 -3.70 9.19 17.60
CA LYS A 181 -4.22 9.66 16.33
C LYS A 181 -3.92 8.68 15.19
N PHE A 182 -2.75 8.04 15.20
CA PHE A 182 -2.43 6.96 14.26
C PHE A 182 -3.41 5.80 14.43
N ALA A 183 -3.65 5.37 15.66
CA ALA A 183 -4.56 4.26 15.94
C ALA A 183 -6.00 4.58 15.51
N ASP A 184 -6.49 5.78 15.76
CA ASP A 184 -7.81 6.22 15.33
C ASP A 184 -7.96 6.16 13.81
N LEU A 185 -6.95 6.61 13.06
CA LEU A 185 -6.93 6.56 11.60
C LEU A 185 -6.95 5.10 11.07
N VAL A 186 -6.16 4.22 11.70
CA VAL A 186 -6.10 2.80 11.31
C VAL A 186 -7.42 2.09 11.59
N VAL A 187 -8.02 2.33 12.77
CA VAL A 187 -9.31 1.74 13.14
C VAL A 187 -10.44 2.26 12.25
N ALA A 188 -10.45 3.56 11.95
CA ALA A 188 -11.42 4.15 11.03
C ALA A 188 -11.30 3.51 9.63
N TYR A 189 -10.09 3.44 9.09
CA TYR A 189 -9.85 2.80 7.80
C TYR A 189 -10.32 1.35 7.77
N ALA A 190 -10.02 0.56 8.82
CA ALA A 190 -10.42 -0.83 8.90
C ALA A 190 -11.95 -1.01 8.92
N LYS A 191 -12.69 -0.08 9.54
CA LYS A 191 -14.16 -0.08 9.54
C LYS A 191 -14.74 0.24 8.17
N ASP A 192 -14.12 1.19 7.47
CA ASP A 192 -14.58 1.66 6.17
C ASP A 192 -14.21 0.71 5.01
N ASN A 193 -13.22 -0.18 5.24
CA ASN A 193 -12.70 -1.12 4.23
C ASN A 193 -12.71 -2.57 4.73
N PRO A 194 -13.88 -3.15 5.03
CA PRO A 194 -13.97 -4.51 5.58
C PRO A 194 -13.55 -5.61 4.59
N ASP A 195 -13.39 -5.27 3.33
CA ASP A 195 -12.92 -6.12 2.24
C ASP A 195 -11.40 -6.26 2.16
N ALA A 196 -10.64 -5.46 2.94
CA ALA A 196 -9.20 -5.58 3.02
C ALA A 196 -8.79 -6.72 3.97
N ASP A 197 -7.90 -7.61 3.51
CA ASP A 197 -7.40 -8.72 4.32
C ASP A 197 -6.19 -8.33 5.17
N TYR A 198 -5.29 -7.52 4.60
CA TYR A 198 -4.03 -7.13 5.21
C TYR A 198 -3.80 -5.63 5.10
N LEU A 199 -3.44 -5.03 6.22
CA LEU A 199 -3.14 -3.62 6.31
C LEU A 199 -1.64 -3.42 6.54
N HIS A 200 -0.99 -2.84 5.55
CA HIS A 200 0.42 -2.47 5.67
C HIS A 200 0.54 -1.18 6.47
N ILE A 201 1.31 -1.25 7.53
CA ILE A 201 1.63 -0.10 8.39
C ILE A 201 3.09 0.26 8.14
N TRP A 202 3.33 1.07 7.12
CA TRP A 202 4.67 1.55 6.85
C TRP A 202 4.89 2.90 7.53
N LEU A 203 6.05 3.07 8.13
CA LEU A 203 6.49 4.39 8.57
C LEU A 203 6.85 5.26 7.36
N ALA A 204 7.32 6.47 7.61
CA ALA A 204 7.73 7.36 6.54
C ALA A 204 8.84 6.74 5.68
N ASP A 205 8.83 7.05 4.39
CA ASP A 205 9.90 6.67 3.48
C ASP A 205 11.19 7.46 3.77
N ALA A 206 12.24 7.25 2.99
CA ALA A 206 13.59 7.79 3.19
C ALA A 206 14.37 7.12 4.34
N SER A 207 15.48 7.73 4.72
CA SER A 207 16.40 7.26 5.77
C SER A 207 16.86 8.42 6.64
N ASN A 208 17.37 8.12 7.84
CA ASN A 208 17.85 9.10 8.80
C ASN A 208 16.78 10.14 9.21
N ASN A 209 15.52 9.74 9.17
CA ASN A 209 14.36 10.56 9.48
C ASN A 209 13.63 10.12 10.77
N SER A 210 14.23 9.20 11.52
CA SER A 210 13.70 8.73 12.81
C SER A 210 13.87 9.79 13.91
N CYS A 211 12.95 9.80 14.88
CA CYS A 211 12.97 10.77 15.96
C CYS A 211 14.15 10.57 16.92
N SER A 212 14.91 11.62 17.17
CA SER A 212 16.09 11.64 18.06
C SER A 212 15.88 12.48 19.34
N CYS A 213 14.61 12.83 19.69
CA CYS A 213 14.31 13.57 20.91
C CYS A 213 14.70 12.79 22.18
N GLU A 214 14.73 13.44 23.33
CA GLU A 214 15.13 12.86 24.61
C GLU A 214 14.38 11.58 25.00
N HIS A 215 13.13 11.43 24.54
CA HIS A 215 12.29 10.25 24.81
C HIS A 215 12.40 9.14 23.75
N CYS A 216 12.98 9.42 22.58
CA CYS A 216 13.14 8.42 21.51
C CYS A 216 14.55 7.87 21.38
N ARG A 217 15.58 8.68 21.68
CA ARG A 217 16.99 8.38 21.38
C ARG A 217 17.57 7.15 22.08
N ASP A 218 16.97 6.72 23.18
CA ASP A 218 17.48 5.58 23.99
C ASP A 218 16.96 4.22 23.50
N LEU A 219 16.04 4.21 22.56
CA LEU A 219 15.51 3.01 21.91
C LEU A 219 15.78 3.05 20.41
N ARG A 220 15.83 1.88 19.80
CA ARG A 220 15.97 1.79 18.33
C ARG A 220 14.68 2.19 17.64
N PRO A 221 14.72 2.72 16.42
CA PRO A 221 13.51 2.97 15.63
C PRO A 221 12.61 1.74 15.50
N SER A 222 13.19 0.54 15.36
CA SER A 222 12.45 -0.73 15.30
C SER A 222 11.73 -1.07 16.61
N ASP A 223 12.27 -0.71 17.79
CA ASP A 223 11.60 -0.95 19.08
C ASP A 223 10.32 -0.09 19.19
N HIS A 224 10.42 1.17 18.83
CA HIS A 224 9.27 2.09 18.76
C HIS A 224 8.22 1.61 17.76
N TYR A 225 8.67 1.12 16.60
CA TYR A 225 7.78 0.62 15.56
C TYR A 225 7.02 -0.64 15.99
N VAL A 226 7.69 -1.60 16.62
CA VAL A 226 7.04 -2.81 17.15
C VAL A 226 6.06 -2.45 18.26
N ALA A 227 6.39 -1.49 19.13
CA ALA A 227 5.47 -1.01 20.17
C ALA A 227 4.22 -0.39 19.55
N LEU A 228 4.37 0.42 18.51
CA LEU A 228 3.24 0.98 17.75
C LEU A 228 2.39 -0.15 17.14
N LEU A 229 2.98 -1.12 16.45
CA LEU A 229 2.25 -2.22 15.83
C LEU A 229 1.43 -3.03 16.83
N ASN A 230 2.02 -3.35 18.00
CA ASN A 230 1.31 -4.04 19.08
C ASN A 230 0.12 -3.21 19.59
N TYR A 231 0.27 -1.90 19.70
CA TYR A 231 -0.81 -1.01 20.09
C TYR A 231 -1.93 -0.98 19.06
N LEU A 232 -1.59 -0.87 17.77
CA LEU A 232 -2.55 -0.89 16.68
C LEU A 232 -3.32 -2.23 16.61
N ASP A 233 -2.65 -3.36 16.79
CA ASP A 233 -3.27 -4.68 16.83
C ASP A 233 -4.28 -4.82 17.97
N GLN A 234 -3.94 -4.29 19.15
CA GLN A 234 -4.89 -4.22 20.29
C GLN A 234 -6.12 -3.37 19.96
N LYS A 235 -5.93 -2.20 19.35
CA LYS A 235 -7.04 -1.30 18.97
C LYS A 235 -7.94 -1.92 17.91
N LEU A 236 -7.37 -2.59 16.90
CA LEU A 236 -8.14 -3.34 15.89
C LEU A 236 -8.92 -4.48 16.51
N THR A 237 -8.30 -5.25 17.41
CA THR A 237 -8.96 -6.33 18.16
C THR A 237 -10.12 -5.80 18.98
N GLN A 238 -9.94 -4.69 19.72
CA GLN A 238 -11.00 -4.04 20.49
C GLN A 238 -12.13 -3.53 19.60
N ALA A 239 -11.83 -3.10 18.38
CA ALA A 239 -12.81 -2.68 17.39
C ALA A 239 -13.50 -3.86 16.67
N GLY A 240 -13.13 -5.11 16.97
CA GLY A 240 -13.67 -6.31 16.34
C GLY A 240 -13.24 -6.51 14.88
N SER A 241 -12.15 -5.88 14.45
CA SER A 241 -11.64 -6.03 13.08
C SER A 241 -10.82 -7.33 12.95
N PRO A 242 -11.08 -8.16 11.92
CA PRO A 242 -10.27 -9.35 11.60
C PRO A 242 -8.98 -9.01 10.84
N MET A 243 -8.78 -7.76 10.48
CA MET A 243 -7.69 -7.29 9.62
C MET A 243 -6.32 -7.57 10.27
N ARG A 244 -5.38 -8.05 9.47
CA ARG A 244 -4.02 -8.38 9.90
C ARG A 244 -3.07 -7.28 9.51
N LEU A 245 -2.18 -6.90 10.44
CA LEU A 245 -1.13 -5.92 10.18
C LEU A 245 0.06 -6.57 9.48
N VAL A 246 0.65 -5.83 8.56
CA VAL A 246 1.91 -6.19 7.87
C VAL A 246 2.92 -5.08 8.11
N LEU A 247 4.05 -5.46 8.66
CA LEU A 247 5.18 -4.55 8.91
C LEU A 247 6.15 -4.54 7.72
N LEU A 248 6.89 -3.46 7.58
CA LEU A 248 7.99 -3.35 6.62
C LEU A 248 9.30 -3.17 7.38
N LEU A 249 10.23 -4.10 7.20
CA LEU A 249 11.62 -3.92 7.62
C LEU A 249 12.37 -3.25 6.47
N TYR A 250 12.75 -2.00 6.66
CA TYR A 250 13.30 -1.17 5.60
C TYR A 250 14.25 -0.13 6.19
N VAL A 251 15.39 0.08 5.54
CA VAL A 251 16.41 1.09 5.86
C VAL A 251 16.76 1.12 7.37
N ASP A 252 16.33 2.15 8.10
CA ASP A 252 16.66 2.40 9.52
C ASP A 252 15.95 1.42 10.49
N LEU A 253 15.10 0.54 9.99
CA LEU A 253 14.38 -0.47 10.77
C LEU A 253 15.06 -1.86 10.75
N LEU A 254 16.19 -1.99 10.06
CA LEU A 254 16.97 -3.23 9.97
C LEU A 254 17.90 -3.43 11.18
#